data_4812422fa7165e752ded6e0b7f559123
#
_entry.id   4812422fa7165e752ded6e0b7f559123
#
_cell.length_a   1.000
_cell.length_b   1.000
_cell.length_c   1.000
_cell.angle_alpha   90.00
_cell.angle_beta   90.00
_cell.angle_gamma   90.00
#
_symmetry.space_group_name_H-M   'P 1'
#
loop_
_entity.id
_entity.type
_entity.pdbx_description
1 polymer ?
#
loop_
_entity_poly.entity_id
_entity_poly.type
_entity_poly.pdbx_seq_one_letter_code
_entity_poly.pdbx_strand_id
1 'polypeptide(L)'
;MLLFGESRPGAGGQEEVRAQLKERVIMSPLAAKRLAILLERGIRDYESKYGALESEAVRTNKESSEPAAMQEPPGHAIEELQEKAEALFQLIKTLGLEVGYERSFKISDKSLLANRFLLGFSKKSIQRKAREKIIDICVRMGMPDPFLEDFSEKLSEANYVHFGFEEDEGTSVYKAYLEFYDKIEKEIRSRPGKSESFLLHLGYKWDPSNHRKRALTKYTWHPSLSFEQIRKRTAHILDPRKYGPPFEIAGGILDLASQKIPHQDVLYLEVTEGNNPRRSFDINMYRANLQLKELYRLLSKLCEHYSIPLDEFRNLYDRVETKTFGHVSGGISRKGADFLTIYYGVEGYRITTD
;
A
#
# COMPACT_ATOMS: atom_id res chain seq x y z
N MET A 1 -4.25 -6.84 -22.92
CA MET A 1 -4.37 -7.66 -24.14
C MET A 1 -3.49 -7.04 -25.21
N LEU A 2 -2.58 -7.80 -25.79
CA LEU A 2 -1.76 -7.38 -26.93
C LEU A 2 -2.25 -8.12 -28.18
N LEU A 3 -2.31 -7.40 -29.29
CA LEU A 3 -2.69 -7.95 -30.59
C LEU A 3 -1.49 -7.84 -31.52
N PHE A 4 -1.10 -8.94 -32.14
CA PHE A 4 -0.02 -9.00 -33.10
C PHE A 4 -0.60 -9.26 -34.49
N GLY A 5 -0.18 -8.48 -35.48
CA GLY A 5 -0.64 -8.60 -36.86
C GLY A 5 0.34 -7.96 -37.82
N GLU A 6 0.23 -8.30 -39.10
CA GLU A 6 0.96 -7.63 -40.17
C GLU A 6 0.12 -6.46 -40.70
N SER A 7 0.73 -5.30 -40.81
CA SER A 7 0.13 -4.17 -41.57
C SER A 7 0.46 -4.31 -43.05
N ARG A 8 -0.56 -4.19 -43.92
CA ARG A 8 -0.36 -4.13 -45.39
C ARG A 8 -0.86 -2.79 -45.89
N PRO A 9 -0.11 -2.10 -46.75
CA PRO A 9 -0.60 -0.89 -47.37
C PRO A 9 -1.84 -1.19 -48.21
N GLY A 10 -2.90 -0.39 -48.07
CA GLY A 10 -4.12 -0.50 -48.85
C GLY A 10 -3.86 -0.12 -50.30
N ALA A 11 -4.35 -0.91 -51.24
CA ALA A 11 -4.33 -0.57 -52.67
C ALA A 11 -5.43 0.46 -52.95
N GLY A 12 -5.11 1.73 -52.83
CA GLY A 12 -6.01 2.86 -53.18
C GLY A 12 -5.85 4.02 -52.21
N GLY A 13 -5.19 5.01 -52.60
CA GLY A 13 -4.99 6.44 -52.24
C GLY A 13 -5.62 7.05 -50.98
N GLN A 14 -6.07 6.32 -50.01
CA GLN A 14 -6.46 6.78 -48.66
C GLN A 14 -5.66 5.98 -47.61
N GLU A 15 -5.18 6.65 -46.59
CA GLU A 15 -4.41 6.08 -45.43
C GLU A 15 -5.24 5.12 -44.59
N GLU A 16 -5.77 4.03 -45.14
CA GLU A 16 -6.32 2.93 -44.40
C GLU A 16 -5.26 1.86 -44.20
N VAL A 17 -4.67 1.79 -43.02
CA VAL A 17 -3.80 0.67 -42.62
C VAL A 17 -4.69 -0.51 -42.23
N ARG A 18 -4.80 -1.52 -43.05
CA ARG A 18 -5.47 -2.78 -42.72
C ARG A 18 -4.49 -3.69 -42.03
N ALA A 19 -4.76 -4.02 -40.74
CA ALA A 19 -3.98 -4.98 -39.98
C ALA A 19 -4.71 -6.33 -39.94
N GLN A 20 -4.02 -7.40 -40.39
CA GLN A 20 -4.53 -8.76 -40.25
C GLN A 20 -4.04 -9.32 -38.90
N LEU A 21 -4.96 -9.54 -37.95
CA LEU A 21 -4.65 -10.12 -36.67
C LEU A 21 -4.20 -11.57 -36.82
N LYS A 22 -2.97 -11.90 -36.42
CA LYS A 22 -2.43 -13.26 -36.46
C LYS A 22 -2.47 -13.94 -35.10
N GLU A 23 -2.19 -13.18 -34.01
CA GLU A 23 -2.14 -13.72 -32.68
C GLU A 23 -2.73 -12.75 -31.64
N ARG A 24 -3.33 -13.34 -30.60
CA ARG A 24 -3.86 -12.62 -29.45
C ARG A 24 -3.21 -13.14 -28.19
N VAL A 25 -2.46 -12.29 -27.49
CA VAL A 25 -1.86 -12.65 -26.21
C VAL A 25 -2.62 -11.94 -25.09
N ILE A 26 -3.16 -12.72 -24.16
CA ILE A 26 -3.81 -12.24 -22.96
C ILE A 26 -2.83 -12.41 -21.83
N MET A 27 -2.49 -11.30 -21.16
CA MET A 27 -1.59 -11.32 -20.03
C MET A 27 -2.10 -10.42 -18.92
N SER A 28 -1.64 -10.67 -17.68
CA SER A 28 -1.95 -9.80 -16.56
C SER A 28 -1.35 -8.40 -16.78
N PRO A 29 -1.89 -7.33 -16.16
CA PRO A 29 -1.32 -5.98 -16.26
C PRO A 29 0.16 -5.93 -15.84
N LEU A 30 0.56 -6.72 -14.85
CA LEU A 30 1.94 -6.83 -14.40
C LEU A 30 2.84 -7.48 -15.47
N ALA A 31 2.38 -8.55 -16.09
CA ALA A 31 3.12 -9.21 -17.19
C ALA A 31 3.22 -8.27 -18.42
N ALA A 32 2.17 -7.52 -18.73
CA ALA A 32 2.18 -6.51 -19.80
C ALA A 32 3.20 -5.41 -19.52
N LYS A 33 3.27 -4.92 -18.27
CA LYS A 33 4.26 -3.91 -17.87
C LYS A 33 5.69 -4.44 -17.94
N ARG A 34 5.93 -5.68 -17.49
CA ARG A 34 7.25 -6.34 -17.61
C ARG A 34 7.67 -6.49 -19.07
N LEU A 35 6.76 -6.90 -19.93
CA LEU A 35 7.03 -7.01 -21.37
C LEU A 35 7.36 -5.65 -21.99
N ALA A 36 6.64 -4.58 -21.63
CA ALA A 36 6.93 -3.23 -22.10
C ALA A 36 8.35 -2.77 -21.71
N ILE A 37 8.75 -3.00 -20.47
CA ILE A 37 10.11 -2.68 -19.97
C ILE A 37 11.18 -3.48 -20.72
N LEU A 38 10.95 -4.77 -20.94
CA LEU A 38 11.90 -5.62 -21.69
C LEU A 38 12.02 -5.19 -23.15
N LEU A 39 10.90 -4.82 -23.77
CA LEU A 39 10.89 -4.32 -25.14
C LEU A 39 11.63 -2.98 -25.25
N GLU A 40 11.38 -2.06 -24.33
CA GLU A 40 12.06 -0.77 -24.31
C GLU A 40 13.57 -0.89 -24.11
N ARG A 41 13.99 -1.80 -23.22
CA ARG A 41 15.41 -2.12 -23.04
C ARG A 41 16.01 -2.75 -24.29
N GLY A 42 15.31 -3.70 -24.89
CA GLY A 42 15.76 -4.34 -26.14
C GLY A 42 15.89 -3.34 -27.29
N ILE A 43 14.97 -2.38 -27.41
CA ILE A 43 15.04 -1.29 -28.39
C ILE A 43 16.25 -0.40 -28.11
N ARG A 44 16.46 0.07 -26.88
CA ARG A 44 17.63 0.87 -26.50
C ARG A 44 18.96 0.14 -26.79
N ASP A 45 19.05 -1.15 -26.43
CA ASP A 45 20.25 -1.97 -26.70
C ASP A 45 20.49 -2.13 -28.21
N TYR A 46 19.44 -2.25 -29.01
CA TYR A 46 19.50 -2.30 -30.48
C TYR A 46 19.95 -0.96 -31.04
N GLU A 47 19.32 0.13 -30.65
CA GLU A 47 19.63 1.49 -31.14
C GLU A 47 21.04 1.92 -30.79
N SER A 48 21.57 1.50 -29.64
CA SER A 48 22.95 1.76 -29.24
C SER A 48 23.99 1.05 -30.12
N LYS A 49 23.61 -0.06 -30.77
CA LYS A 49 24.48 -0.87 -31.63
C LYS A 49 24.32 -0.57 -33.11
N TYR A 50 23.10 -0.22 -33.52
CA TYR A 50 22.74 -0.19 -34.95
C TYR A 50 22.15 1.16 -35.40
N GLY A 51 22.00 2.14 -34.48
CA GLY A 51 21.40 3.43 -34.77
C GLY A 51 19.92 3.49 -34.45
N ALA A 52 19.38 4.70 -34.28
CA ALA A 52 18.00 4.96 -33.88
C ALA A 52 16.99 4.38 -34.87
N LEU A 53 15.96 3.71 -34.39
CA LEU A 53 14.81 3.26 -35.15
C LEU A 53 13.87 4.46 -35.41
N GLU A 54 13.92 5.03 -36.63
CA GLU A 54 12.97 6.07 -37.02
C GLU A 54 11.58 5.45 -37.25
N SER A 55 10.59 5.80 -36.42
CA SER A 55 9.19 5.52 -36.77
C SER A 55 8.60 6.70 -37.54
N GLU A 56 8.00 6.43 -38.70
CA GLU A 56 7.37 7.43 -39.55
C GLU A 56 6.19 8.22 -38.89
N ALA A 57 5.84 7.91 -37.66
CA ALA A 57 4.67 8.45 -36.96
C ALA A 57 4.92 9.71 -36.10
N VAL A 58 6.14 10.27 -36.06
CA VAL A 58 6.48 11.43 -35.18
C VAL A 58 6.98 12.63 -35.99
N ARG A 59 6.38 12.92 -37.11
CA ARG A 59 6.63 14.19 -37.85
C ARG A 59 5.42 15.12 -37.78
N THR A 60 5.02 15.55 -36.59
CA THR A 60 4.24 16.80 -36.42
C THR A 60 4.42 17.36 -35.03
N ASN A 61 4.86 18.62 -35.00
CA ASN A 61 4.92 19.59 -33.92
C ASN A 61 6.23 19.64 -33.07
N LYS A 62 7.20 20.30 -33.71
CA LYS A 62 8.14 21.15 -33.00
C LYS A 62 7.81 22.59 -33.29
N GLU A 63 7.09 23.24 -32.40
CA GLU A 63 7.20 24.68 -32.19
C GLU A 63 6.69 25.05 -30.78
N SER A 64 7.61 25.67 -30.04
CA SER A 64 7.47 26.66 -28.96
C SER A 64 6.62 26.36 -27.75
N SER A 65 7.26 26.09 -26.64
CA SER A 65 7.33 26.90 -25.40
C SER A 65 7.84 26.05 -24.25
N GLU A 66 9.02 26.40 -23.72
CA GLU A 66 9.52 25.88 -22.48
C GLU A 66 8.65 26.35 -21.31
N PRO A 67 8.15 25.45 -20.47
CA PRO A 67 7.89 25.73 -19.06
C PRO A 67 8.98 25.09 -18.21
N ALA A 68 9.35 25.79 -17.15
CA ALA A 68 10.38 25.47 -16.21
C ALA A 68 10.38 23.99 -15.76
N ALA A 69 11.55 23.37 -15.84
CA ALA A 69 11.84 22.00 -15.46
C ALA A 69 11.50 21.73 -13.98
N MET A 70 10.40 21.00 -13.75
CA MET A 70 10.31 20.14 -12.59
C MET A 70 11.23 18.94 -12.84
N GLN A 71 12.25 18.78 -12.05
CA GLN A 71 13.16 17.64 -12.10
C GLN A 71 12.36 16.37 -11.78
N GLU A 72 12.12 15.53 -12.78
CA GLU A 72 11.68 14.14 -12.56
C GLU A 72 12.76 13.40 -11.77
N PRO A 73 12.38 12.56 -10.79
CA PRO A 73 13.36 11.74 -10.09
C PRO A 73 14.07 10.83 -11.10
N PRO A 74 15.38 10.62 -10.98
CA PRO A 74 16.16 9.85 -11.94
C PRO A 74 15.61 8.43 -12.07
N GLY A 75 15.43 7.92 -13.29
CA GLY A 75 14.83 6.62 -13.60
C GLY A 75 15.40 5.43 -12.80
N HIS A 76 16.64 5.50 -12.36
CA HIS A 76 17.27 4.53 -11.45
C HIS A 76 16.58 4.39 -10.09
N ALA A 77 15.99 5.45 -9.53
CA ALA A 77 15.32 5.39 -8.22
C ALA A 77 14.01 4.58 -8.29
N ILE A 78 13.28 4.66 -9.40
CA ILE A 78 12.03 3.91 -9.60
C ILE A 78 12.31 2.41 -9.78
N GLU A 79 13.37 2.05 -10.51
CA GLU A 79 13.80 0.66 -10.69
C GLU A 79 14.22 0.05 -9.33
N GLU A 80 15.01 0.74 -8.54
CA GLU A 80 15.45 0.29 -7.22
C GLU A 80 14.28 0.07 -6.23
N LEU A 81 13.26 0.94 -6.26
CA LEU A 81 12.07 0.79 -5.42
C LEU A 81 11.23 -0.43 -5.83
N GLN A 82 11.12 -0.72 -7.13
CA GLN A 82 10.42 -1.91 -7.63
C GLN A 82 11.18 -3.19 -7.28
N GLU A 83 12.50 -3.20 -7.36
CA GLU A 83 13.33 -4.33 -6.97
C GLU A 83 13.19 -4.66 -5.49
N LYS A 84 13.15 -3.66 -4.60
CA LYS A 84 12.96 -3.85 -3.16
C LYS A 84 11.59 -4.42 -2.82
N ALA A 85 10.52 -3.94 -3.48
CA ALA A 85 9.19 -4.49 -3.33
C ALA A 85 9.11 -5.95 -3.79
N GLU A 86 9.70 -6.27 -4.96
CA GLU A 86 9.74 -7.63 -5.50
C GLU A 86 10.59 -8.56 -4.62
N ALA A 87 11.71 -8.08 -4.09
CA ALA A 87 12.55 -8.85 -3.17
C ALA A 87 11.76 -9.34 -1.95
N LEU A 88 10.90 -8.49 -1.37
CA LEU A 88 10.02 -8.90 -0.27
C LEU A 88 9.04 -10.00 -0.71
N PHE A 89 8.42 -9.87 -1.88
CA PHE A 89 7.52 -10.90 -2.42
C PHE A 89 8.26 -12.24 -2.58
N GLN A 90 9.46 -12.23 -3.12
CA GLN A 90 10.26 -13.46 -3.32
C GLN A 90 10.65 -14.10 -1.99
N LEU A 91 10.98 -13.30 -0.96
CA LEU A 91 11.26 -13.83 0.38
C LEU A 91 10.03 -14.52 1.00
N ILE A 92 8.86 -13.89 0.93
CA ILE A 92 7.62 -14.47 1.45
C ILE A 92 7.22 -15.73 0.66
N LYS A 93 7.45 -15.74 -0.65
CA LYS A 93 7.24 -16.91 -1.51
C LYS A 93 7.98 -18.17 -1.00
N THR A 94 9.17 -18.00 -0.42
CA THR A 94 9.95 -19.13 0.14
C THR A 94 9.22 -19.86 1.28
N LEU A 95 8.23 -19.25 1.89
CA LEU A 95 7.42 -19.88 2.93
C LEU A 95 6.44 -20.91 2.38
N GLY A 96 6.07 -20.82 1.09
CA GLY A 96 5.11 -21.73 0.43
C GLY A 96 3.69 -21.65 1.01
N LEU A 97 3.27 -20.48 1.47
CA LEU A 97 2.00 -20.25 2.14
C LEU A 97 1.04 -19.44 1.27
N GLU A 98 -0.24 -19.58 1.58
CA GLU A 98 -1.22 -18.56 1.23
C GLU A 98 -1.11 -17.40 2.23
N VAL A 99 -1.03 -16.17 1.71
CA VAL A 99 -0.91 -14.95 2.49
C VAL A 99 -2.07 -14.02 2.21
N GLY A 100 -2.50 -13.25 3.21
CA GLY A 100 -3.38 -12.10 2.97
C GLY A 100 -2.55 -10.98 2.33
N TYR A 101 -2.96 -10.53 1.15
CA TYR A 101 -2.35 -9.41 0.44
C TYR A 101 -3.25 -8.19 0.50
N GLU A 102 -2.79 -7.15 1.15
CA GLU A 102 -3.50 -5.88 1.32
C GLU A 102 -2.71 -4.74 0.70
N ARG A 103 -3.39 -3.83 0.01
CA ARG A 103 -2.81 -2.63 -0.58
C ARG A 103 -3.33 -1.39 0.11
N SER A 104 -2.58 -0.29 -0.03
CA SER A 104 -3.02 1.01 0.47
C SER A 104 -2.49 2.15 -0.39
N PHE A 105 -3.15 3.29 -0.28
CA PHE A 105 -2.59 4.56 -0.70
C PHE A 105 -2.69 5.59 0.43
N LYS A 106 -1.66 6.42 0.55
CA LYS A 106 -1.59 7.51 1.53
C LYS A 106 -1.73 8.84 0.81
N ILE A 107 -2.57 9.70 1.35
CA ILE A 107 -2.78 11.06 0.86
C ILE A 107 -2.36 12.04 1.94
N SER A 108 -1.54 13.01 1.60
CA SER A 108 -1.10 14.12 2.42
C SER A 108 -0.83 15.32 1.53
N ASP A 109 -0.44 16.48 2.10
CA ASP A 109 -0.22 17.68 1.29
C ASP A 109 0.61 17.40 0.02
N LYS A 110 0.01 17.63 -1.14
CA LYS A 110 0.57 17.45 -2.49
C LYS A 110 1.20 16.08 -2.76
N SER A 111 0.77 15.03 -2.03
CA SER A 111 1.39 13.71 -2.14
C SER A 111 0.37 12.58 -2.12
N LEU A 112 0.39 11.74 -3.16
CA LEU A 112 -0.38 10.50 -3.29
C LEU A 112 0.58 9.32 -3.44
N LEU A 113 0.81 8.57 -2.36
CA LEU A 113 1.71 7.43 -2.34
C LEU A 113 0.92 6.12 -2.42
N ALA A 114 1.03 5.39 -3.51
CA ALA A 114 0.27 4.16 -3.78
C ALA A 114 1.11 2.88 -3.86
N ASN A 115 2.44 2.98 -3.87
CA ASN A 115 3.31 1.81 -3.85
C ASN A 115 3.49 1.29 -2.42
N ARG A 116 2.40 0.69 -1.89
CA ARG A 116 2.29 0.30 -0.47
C ARG A 116 1.47 -0.98 -0.35
N PHE A 117 1.99 -1.95 0.39
CA PHE A 117 1.28 -3.21 0.64
C PHE A 117 1.72 -3.88 1.94
N LEU A 118 0.89 -4.82 2.38
CA LEU A 118 1.15 -5.76 3.47
C LEU A 118 0.89 -7.19 2.99
N LEU A 119 1.72 -8.11 3.47
CA LEU A 119 1.60 -9.55 3.29
C LEU A 119 1.49 -10.18 4.68
N GLY A 120 0.34 -10.73 5.01
CA GLY A 120 0.05 -11.24 6.35
C GLY A 120 -0.21 -12.74 6.34
N PHE A 121 0.25 -13.45 7.37
CA PHE A 121 -0.01 -14.87 7.54
C PHE A 121 0.00 -15.29 9.01
N SER A 122 -0.75 -16.35 9.30
CA SER A 122 -0.70 -16.98 10.62
C SER A 122 0.64 -17.69 10.82
N LYS A 123 1.29 -17.47 11.95
CA LYS A 123 2.52 -18.19 12.32
C LYS A 123 2.31 -19.70 12.33
N LYS A 124 1.09 -20.17 12.69
CA LYS A 124 0.72 -21.58 12.71
C LYS A 124 0.68 -22.23 11.31
N SER A 125 0.57 -21.43 10.24
CA SER A 125 0.58 -21.95 8.86
C SER A 125 1.96 -22.46 8.44
N ILE A 126 3.04 -22.08 9.13
CA ILE A 126 4.40 -22.57 8.87
C ILE A 126 4.61 -23.87 9.62
N GLN A 127 4.67 -24.99 8.92
CA GLN A 127 4.71 -26.33 9.52
C GLN A 127 5.97 -26.62 10.34
N ARG A 128 7.14 -26.16 9.89
CA ARG A 128 8.44 -26.44 10.53
C ARG A 128 9.32 -25.20 10.57
N LYS A 129 10.06 -25.02 11.69
CA LYS A 129 11.03 -23.93 11.87
C LYS A 129 10.43 -22.54 11.60
N ALA A 130 9.18 -22.31 12.08
CA ALA A 130 8.49 -21.05 11.83
C ALA A 130 9.31 -19.84 12.30
N ARG A 131 9.88 -19.93 13.51
CA ARG A 131 10.69 -18.86 14.09
C ARG A 131 11.90 -18.55 13.22
N GLU A 132 12.68 -19.57 12.84
CA GLU A 132 13.90 -19.43 12.05
C GLU A 132 13.60 -18.84 10.68
N LYS A 133 12.56 -19.30 9.99
CA LYS A 133 12.15 -18.79 8.68
C LYS A 133 11.71 -17.33 8.73
N ILE A 134 10.93 -16.94 9.74
CA ILE A 134 10.47 -15.55 9.91
C ILE A 134 11.67 -14.63 10.20
N ILE A 135 12.59 -15.05 11.07
CA ILE A 135 13.79 -14.28 11.40
C ILE A 135 14.70 -14.16 10.17
N ASP A 136 14.87 -15.23 9.38
CA ASP A 136 15.66 -15.19 8.13
C ASP A 136 15.12 -14.11 7.16
N ILE A 137 13.81 -14.00 7.02
CA ILE A 137 13.20 -12.93 6.23
C ILE A 137 13.58 -11.55 6.78
N CYS A 138 13.48 -11.33 8.11
CA CYS A 138 13.87 -10.07 8.74
C CYS A 138 15.33 -9.71 8.47
N VAL A 139 16.24 -10.69 8.60
CA VAL A 139 17.67 -10.53 8.33
C VAL A 139 17.92 -10.15 6.87
N ARG A 140 17.34 -10.89 5.95
CA ARG A 140 17.48 -10.65 4.50
C ARG A 140 16.86 -9.33 4.02
N MET A 141 15.86 -8.83 4.75
CA MET A 141 15.30 -7.50 4.54
C MET A 141 16.13 -6.37 5.18
N GLY A 142 17.28 -6.71 5.82
CA GLY A 142 18.16 -5.73 6.46
C GLY A 142 17.53 -5.09 7.70
N MET A 143 16.78 -5.84 8.51
CA MET A 143 16.26 -5.32 9.77
C MET A 143 17.42 -4.98 10.71
N PRO A 144 17.45 -3.76 11.31
CA PRO A 144 18.51 -3.37 12.25
C PRO A 144 18.57 -4.29 13.47
N ASP A 145 19.79 -4.64 13.94
CA ASP A 145 20.01 -5.58 15.05
C ASP A 145 19.14 -5.31 16.29
N PRO A 146 18.99 -4.07 16.81
CA PRO A 146 18.12 -3.82 17.97
C PRO A 146 16.65 -4.14 17.71
N PHE A 147 16.18 -4.03 16.44
CA PHE A 147 14.84 -4.42 16.06
C PHE A 147 14.72 -5.93 15.91
N LEU A 148 15.74 -6.57 15.35
CA LEU A 148 15.79 -8.01 15.17
C LEU A 148 15.77 -8.76 16.51
N GLU A 149 16.51 -8.28 17.50
CA GLU A 149 16.52 -8.81 18.88
C GLU A 149 15.14 -8.70 19.52
N ASP A 150 14.56 -7.48 19.56
CA ASP A 150 13.26 -7.21 20.15
C ASP A 150 12.12 -7.97 19.42
N PHE A 151 12.15 -8.01 18.09
CA PHE A 151 11.20 -8.77 17.27
C PHE A 151 11.30 -10.27 17.56
N SER A 152 12.51 -10.82 17.61
CA SER A 152 12.78 -12.23 17.85
C SER A 152 12.29 -12.69 19.24
N GLU A 153 12.45 -11.85 20.27
CA GLU A 153 11.94 -12.09 21.61
C GLU A 153 10.41 -12.16 21.62
N LYS A 154 9.76 -11.16 21.03
CA LYS A 154 8.29 -11.01 21.05
C LYS A 154 7.56 -11.93 20.06
N LEU A 155 8.26 -12.49 19.07
CA LEU A 155 7.67 -13.38 18.06
C LEU A 155 7.03 -14.63 18.69
N SER A 156 7.52 -15.09 19.86
CA SER A 156 6.95 -16.24 20.56
C SER A 156 5.48 -16.02 20.95
N GLU A 157 5.12 -14.80 21.34
CA GLU A 157 3.78 -14.40 21.80
C GLU A 157 2.82 -14.07 20.65
N ALA A 158 3.35 -13.75 19.47
CA ALA A 158 2.54 -13.40 18.31
C ALA A 158 1.84 -14.61 17.69
N ASN A 159 0.62 -14.42 17.22
CA ASN A 159 -0.15 -15.41 16.47
C ASN A 159 -0.12 -15.16 14.96
N TYR A 160 0.05 -13.90 14.55
CA TYR A 160 0.07 -13.48 13.16
C TYR A 160 1.26 -12.56 12.89
N VAL A 161 1.80 -12.62 11.68
CA VAL A 161 2.93 -11.80 11.24
C VAL A 161 2.58 -11.14 9.92
N HIS A 162 2.90 -9.85 9.81
CA HIS A 162 2.78 -9.14 8.54
C HIS A 162 4.13 -8.58 8.13
N PHE A 163 4.46 -8.69 6.86
CA PHE A 163 5.56 -7.98 6.25
C PHE A 163 5.03 -6.97 5.24
N GLY A 164 5.63 -5.81 5.16
CA GLY A 164 5.16 -4.77 4.28
C GLY A 164 6.27 -3.94 3.66
N PHE A 165 5.86 -3.25 2.64
CA PHE A 165 6.66 -2.29 1.91
C PHE A 165 5.88 -0.99 1.75
N GLU A 166 6.55 0.13 1.87
CA GLU A 166 6.02 1.42 1.46
C GLU A 166 7.13 2.27 0.83
N GLU A 167 6.77 2.94 -0.22
CA GLU A 167 7.51 4.06 -0.74
C GLU A 167 7.15 5.30 0.07
N ASP A 168 8.15 6.07 0.51
CA ASP A 168 7.98 7.30 1.25
C ASP A 168 9.01 8.33 0.78
N GLU A 169 8.56 9.36 0.05
CA GLU A 169 9.39 10.47 -0.47
C GLU A 169 10.69 10.00 -1.17
N GLY A 170 10.57 9.03 -2.09
CA GLY A 170 11.72 8.50 -2.85
C GLY A 170 12.62 7.54 -2.08
N THR A 171 12.24 7.16 -0.86
CA THR A 171 12.91 6.12 -0.09
C THR A 171 11.99 4.91 0.08
N SER A 172 12.59 3.72 0.27
CA SER A 172 11.86 2.51 0.58
C SER A 172 11.87 2.23 2.08
N VAL A 173 10.72 1.86 2.61
CA VAL A 173 10.57 1.47 4.01
C VAL A 173 10.01 0.06 4.07
N TYR A 174 10.75 -0.85 4.68
CA TYR A 174 10.25 -2.15 5.07
C TYR A 174 9.54 -2.10 6.41
N LYS A 175 8.59 -3.01 6.57
CA LYS A 175 7.80 -3.14 7.79
C LYS A 175 7.68 -4.61 8.17
N ALA A 176 7.69 -4.86 9.48
CA ALA A 176 7.27 -6.13 10.04
C ALA A 176 6.34 -5.87 11.22
N TYR A 177 5.25 -6.63 11.32
CA TYR A 177 4.30 -6.49 12.42
C TYR A 177 4.13 -7.83 13.12
N LEU A 178 4.04 -7.77 14.43
CA LEU A 178 3.61 -8.86 15.29
C LEU A 178 2.20 -8.56 15.80
N GLU A 179 1.28 -9.50 15.63
CA GLU A 179 -0.09 -9.40 16.13
C GLU A 179 -0.30 -10.35 17.29
N PHE A 180 -0.93 -9.87 18.38
CA PHE A 180 -1.11 -10.56 19.64
C PHE A 180 -2.57 -10.91 19.96
N TYR A 181 -3.41 -11.11 18.94
CA TYR A 181 -4.85 -11.34 19.12
C TYR A 181 -5.17 -12.54 20.03
N ASP A 182 -4.53 -13.69 19.83
CA ASP A 182 -4.75 -14.90 20.66
C ASP A 182 -4.43 -14.64 22.15
N LYS A 183 -3.43 -13.80 22.45
CA LYS A 183 -3.06 -13.40 23.81
C LYS A 183 -4.14 -12.52 24.44
N ILE A 184 -4.58 -11.51 23.69
CA ILE A 184 -5.62 -10.56 24.11
C ILE A 184 -6.95 -11.28 24.34
N GLU A 185 -7.35 -12.19 23.45
CA GLU A 185 -8.58 -12.96 23.60
C GLU A 185 -8.59 -13.77 24.91
N LYS A 186 -7.48 -14.40 25.25
CA LYS A 186 -7.32 -15.11 26.53
C LYS A 186 -7.44 -14.14 27.73
N GLU A 187 -6.85 -12.95 27.63
CA GLU A 187 -6.89 -11.94 28.68
C GLU A 187 -8.32 -11.41 28.90
N ILE A 188 -9.05 -11.09 27.84
CA ILE A 188 -10.45 -10.68 27.89
C ILE A 188 -11.32 -11.78 28.53
N ARG A 189 -11.14 -13.04 28.15
CA ARG A 189 -11.88 -14.17 28.72
C ARG A 189 -11.60 -14.38 30.21
N SER A 190 -10.37 -14.09 30.64
CA SER A 190 -9.96 -14.25 32.05
C SER A 190 -10.46 -13.12 32.97
N ARG A 191 -10.81 -11.96 32.41
CA ARG A 191 -11.23 -10.76 33.13
C ARG A 191 -12.45 -10.08 32.48
N PRO A 192 -13.62 -10.75 32.46
CA PRO A 192 -14.81 -10.21 31.84
C PRO A 192 -15.26 -8.91 32.52
N GLY A 193 -15.63 -7.89 31.71
CA GLY A 193 -16.17 -6.62 32.19
C GLY A 193 -15.17 -5.50 32.46
N LYS A 194 -13.87 -5.72 32.30
CA LYS A 194 -12.88 -4.64 32.29
C LYS A 194 -12.76 -4.05 30.90
N SER A 195 -13.09 -2.75 30.76
CA SER A 195 -12.83 -1.97 29.56
C SER A 195 -11.35 -1.53 29.56
N GLU A 196 -10.48 -2.44 29.19
CA GLU A 196 -9.04 -2.17 29.07
C GLU A 196 -8.69 -1.99 27.59
N SER A 197 -7.63 -1.24 27.31
CA SER A 197 -7.01 -1.19 26.00
C SER A 197 -5.87 -2.20 25.92
N PHE A 198 -5.66 -2.78 24.74
CA PHE A 198 -4.71 -3.88 24.55
C PHE A 198 -3.71 -3.55 23.44
N LEU A 199 -2.45 -3.92 23.61
CA LEU A 199 -1.46 -3.85 22.53
C LEU A 199 -1.75 -4.96 21.53
N LEU A 200 -2.40 -4.60 20.41
CA LEU A 200 -2.76 -5.57 19.36
C LEU A 200 -1.61 -5.83 18.40
N HIS A 201 -0.95 -4.76 17.91
CA HIS A 201 0.20 -4.92 17.03
C HIS A 201 1.41 -4.13 17.52
N LEU A 202 2.57 -4.70 17.26
CA LEU A 202 3.84 -4.03 17.37
C LEU A 202 4.47 -3.99 15.98
N GLY A 203 4.68 -2.76 15.46
CA GLY A 203 5.18 -2.54 14.12
C GLY A 203 6.61 -2.01 14.11
N TYR A 204 7.48 -2.69 13.40
CA TYR A 204 8.87 -2.31 13.15
C TYR A 204 8.94 -1.74 11.75
N LYS A 205 9.48 -0.53 11.60
CA LYS A 205 9.68 0.13 10.32
C LYS A 205 11.13 0.54 10.19
N TRP A 206 11.74 0.28 9.06
CA TRP A 206 13.14 0.66 8.81
C TRP A 206 13.41 0.93 7.33
N ASP A 207 14.35 1.82 7.09
CA ASP A 207 14.95 2.03 5.78
C ASP A 207 16.18 1.12 5.69
N PRO A 208 16.24 0.15 4.76
CA PRO A 208 17.37 -0.78 4.67
C PRO A 208 18.68 -0.10 4.27
N SER A 209 18.61 1.08 3.63
CA SER A 209 19.77 1.88 3.24
C SER A 209 20.22 2.84 4.33
N ASN A 210 19.37 3.10 5.35
CA ASN A 210 19.68 4.01 6.44
C ASN A 210 19.06 3.57 7.76
N HIS A 211 19.76 2.75 8.51
CA HIS A 211 19.29 2.19 9.79
C HIS A 211 18.99 3.24 10.89
N ARG A 212 19.37 4.51 10.70
CA ARG A 212 18.94 5.61 11.59
C ARG A 212 17.47 5.98 11.36
N LYS A 213 16.96 5.74 10.15
CA LYS A 213 15.54 5.91 9.80
C LYS A 213 14.77 4.66 10.20
N ARG A 214 14.47 4.53 11.48
CA ARG A 214 13.70 3.41 12.03
C ARG A 214 12.66 3.87 13.04
N ALA A 215 11.60 3.10 13.20
CA ALA A 215 10.53 3.38 14.14
C ALA A 215 9.89 2.13 14.69
N LEU A 216 9.64 2.12 15.99
CA LEU A 216 8.81 1.15 16.67
C LEU A 216 7.44 1.76 16.93
N THR A 217 6.40 1.14 16.40
CA THR A 217 5.03 1.65 16.42
C THR A 217 4.14 0.69 17.22
N LYS A 218 3.39 1.20 18.18
CA LYS A 218 2.43 0.45 18.99
C LYS A 218 1.02 0.73 18.50
N TYR A 219 0.25 -0.33 18.28
CA TYR A 219 -1.16 -0.28 17.90
C TYR A 219 -1.99 -0.77 19.08
N THR A 220 -2.65 0.15 19.76
CA THR A 220 -3.45 -0.12 20.94
C THR A 220 -4.90 -0.24 20.56
N TRP A 221 -5.47 -1.42 20.73
CA TRP A 221 -6.87 -1.70 20.50
C TRP A 221 -7.74 -1.23 21.65
N HIS A 222 -8.82 -0.54 21.32
CA HIS A 222 -9.87 -0.12 22.26
C HIS A 222 -11.16 -0.86 21.88
N PRO A 223 -11.47 -2.00 22.54
CA PRO A 223 -12.65 -2.78 22.21
C PRO A 223 -13.95 -2.08 22.59
N SER A 224 -15.02 -2.43 21.87
CA SER A 224 -16.41 -2.07 22.24
C SER A 224 -16.72 -0.56 22.28
N LEU A 225 -15.96 0.27 21.57
CA LEU A 225 -16.27 1.69 21.43
C LEU A 225 -17.52 1.89 20.55
N SER A 226 -18.45 2.75 20.98
CA SER A 226 -19.52 3.23 20.09
C SER A 226 -18.97 4.09 18.95
N PHE A 227 -19.74 4.25 17.86
CA PHE A 227 -19.35 5.16 16.76
C PHE A 227 -19.07 6.59 17.24
N GLU A 228 -19.85 7.08 18.21
CA GLU A 228 -19.64 8.39 18.82
C GLU A 228 -18.29 8.45 19.58
N GLN A 229 -17.98 7.42 20.35
CA GLN A 229 -16.70 7.33 21.07
C GLN A 229 -15.51 7.25 20.11
N ILE A 230 -15.63 6.49 19.01
CA ILE A 230 -14.61 6.44 17.96
C ILE A 230 -14.41 7.84 17.36
N ARG A 231 -15.49 8.54 17.00
CA ARG A 231 -15.44 9.90 16.45
C ARG A 231 -14.78 10.86 17.43
N LYS A 232 -15.14 10.79 18.72
CA LYS A 232 -14.53 11.64 19.76
C LYS A 232 -13.02 11.38 19.90
N ARG A 233 -12.59 10.13 19.90
CA ARG A 233 -11.16 9.77 19.94
C ARG A 233 -10.41 10.24 18.69
N THR A 234 -11.01 10.08 17.52
CA THR A 234 -10.46 10.61 16.26
C THR A 234 -10.28 12.13 16.32
N ALA A 235 -11.25 12.87 16.92
CA ALA A 235 -11.17 14.32 17.11
C ALA A 235 -10.03 14.75 18.06
N HIS A 236 -9.62 13.92 19.00
CA HIS A 236 -8.44 14.20 19.85
C HIS A 236 -7.11 14.07 19.07
N ILE A 237 -7.09 13.29 17.99
CA ILE A 237 -5.93 13.12 17.13
C ILE A 237 -5.94 14.15 16.00
N LEU A 238 -7.06 14.28 15.30
CA LEU A 238 -7.32 15.27 14.26
C LEU A 238 -8.29 16.31 14.82
N ASP A 239 -7.80 17.33 15.54
CA ASP A 239 -8.65 18.42 16.03
C ASP A 239 -9.44 19.04 14.86
N PRO A 240 -10.80 18.96 14.86
CA PRO A 240 -11.61 19.42 13.73
C PRO A 240 -11.43 20.91 13.41
N ARG A 241 -11.03 21.73 14.39
CA ARG A 241 -10.76 23.16 14.19
C ARG A 241 -9.49 23.41 13.37
N LYS A 242 -8.54 22.46 13.39
CA LYS A 242 -7.26 22.56 12.70
C LYS A 242 -7.19 21.67 11.48
N TYR A 243 -7.77 20.46 11.56
CA TYR A 243 -7.70 19.39 10.57
C TYR A 243 -9.11 18.95 10.13
N GLY A 244 -10.00 19.94 9.88
CA GLY A 244 -11.42 19.71 9.59
C GLY A 244 -11.66 18.70 8.45
N PRO A 245 -11.13 18.93 7.23
CA PRO A 245 -11.42 18.04 6.09
C PRO A 245 -11.01 16.60 6.33
N PRO A 246 -9.77 16.23 6.73
CA PRO A 246 -9.43 14.83 6.99
C PRO A 246 -10.23 14.22 8.14
N PHE A 247 -10.58 14.98 9.17
CA PHE A 247 -11.49 14.52 10.22
C PHE A 247 -12.90 14.21 9.69
N GLU A 248 -13.49 15.11 8.90
CA GLU A 248 -14.82 14.93 8.31
C GLU A 248 -14.86 13.75 7.36
N ILE A 249 -13.80 13.54 6.58
CA ILE A 249 -13.71 12.42 5.64
C ILE A 249 -13.61 11.08 6.39
N ALA A 250 -12.76 10.99 7.41
CA ALA A 250 -12.69 9.79 8.25
C ALA A 250 -14.02 9.50 8.94
N GLY A 251 -14.69 10.56 9.44
CA GLY A 251 -16.03 10.49 10.01
C GLY A 251 -17.08 10.03 9.00
N GLY A 252 -17.09 10.57 7.78
CA GLY A 252 -18.01 10.18 6.71
C GLY A 252 -17.84 8.73 6.28
N ILE A 253 -16.61 8.21 6.26
CA ILE A 253 -16.35 6.79 6.01
C ILE A 253 -16.94 5.93 7.15
N LEU A 254 -16.76 6.36 8.40
CA LEU A 254 -17.33 5.68 9.57
C LEU A 254 -18.87 5.69 9.54
N ASP A 255 -19.49 6.77 9.07
CA ASP A 255 -20.95 6.88 8.91
C ASP A 255 -21.47 5.90 7.85
N LEU A 256 -20.79 5.75 6.73
CA LEU A 256 -21.14 4.74 5.71
C LEU A 256 -21.05 3.31 6.28
N ALA A 257 -20.02 3.02 7.06
CA ALA A 257 -19.89 1.71 7.69
C ALA A 257 -20.97 1.47 8.74
N SER A 258 -21.36 2.49 9.54
CA SER A 258 -22.36 2.39 10.59
C SER A 258 -23.77 2.00 10.06
N GLN A 259 -24.03 2.26 8.79
CA GLN A 259 -25.29 1.84 8.12
C GLN A 259 -25.31 0.35 7.78
N LYS A 260 -24.16 -0.32 7.80
CA LYS A 260 -24.00 -1.71 7.37
C LYS A 260 -23.63 -2.68 8.47
N ILE A 261 -22.92 -2.20 9.50
CA ILE A 261 -22.43 -3.04 10.60
C ILE A 261 -22.65 -2.38 11.97
N PRO A 262 -22.81 -3.16 13.04
CA PRO A 262 -22.81 -2.64 14.40
C PRO A 262 -21.39 -2.21 14.85
N HIS A 263 -21.32 -1.34 15.83
CA HIS A 263 -20.03 -0.80 16.32
C HIS A 263 -19.07 -1.87 16.86
N GLN A 264 -19.58 -3.01 17.34
CA GLN A 264 -18.76 -4.14 17.82
C GLN A 264 -17.93 -4.78 16.70
N ASP A 265 -18.33 -4.59 15.45
CA ASP A 265 -17.65 -5.09 14.26
C ASP A 265 -16.61 -4.11 13.72
N VAL A 266 -16.44 -2.96 14.36
CA VAL A 266 -15.38 -1.98 14.07
C VAL A 266 -14.22 -2.18 15.01
N LEU A 267 -13.02 -2.31 14.46
CA LEU A 267 -11.80 -2.38 15.26
C LEU A 267 -11.12 -1.00 15.22
N TYR A 268 -11.09 -0.33 16.38
CA TYR A 268 -10.44 0.98 16.52
C TYR A 268 -9.10 0.85 17.23
N LEU A 269 -8.05 1.36 16.60
CA LEU A 269 -6.70 1.36 17.13
C LEU A 269 -6.17 2.78 17.29
N GLU A 270 -5.52 3.06 18.41
CA GLU A 270 -4.64 4.22 18.53
C GLU A 270 -3.20 3.82 18.27
N VAL A 271 -2.50 4.64 17.50
CA VAL A 271 -1.16 4.33 17.02
C VAL A 271 -0.19 5.36 17.57
N THR A 272 0.79 4.88 18.33
CA THR A 272 1.84 5.71 18.95
C THR A 272 3.23 5.22 18.55
N GLU A 273 4.21 6.10 18.60
CA GLU A 273 5.55 5.83 18.15
C GLU A 273 6.57 6.38 19.17
N GLY A 274 7.03 5.53 20.07
CA GLY A 274 8.08 5.82 21.03
C GLY A 274 7.99 7.22 21.70
N ASN A 275 9.09 7.95 21.74
CA ASN A 275 9.19 9.33 22.24
C ASN A 275 8.86 10.40 21.18
N ASN A 276 8.16 10.04 20.14
CA ASN A 276 7.86 10.88 19.00
C ASN A 276 6.44 11.47 19.16
N PRO A 277 6.20 12.74 18.77
CA PRO A 277 4.88 13.37 18.85
C PRO A 277 3.83 12.78 17.90
N ARG A 278 4.21 11.87 17.01
CA ARG A 278 3.28 11.22 16.09
C ARG A 278 2.14 10.56 16.84
N ARG A 279 0.92 10.91 16.44
CA ARG A 279 -0.31 10.27 16.89
C ARG A 279 -1.18 9.98 15.68
N SER A 280 -1.67 8.77 15.59
CA SER A 280 -2.59 8.38 14.53
C SER A 280 -3.59 7.34 15.04
N PHE A 281 -4.66 7.19 14.29
CA PHE A 281 -5.67 6.17 14.49
C PHE A 281 -5.70 5.22 13.30
N ASP A 282 -6.31 4.08 13.49
CA ASP A 282 -6.68 3.12 12.47
C ASP A 282 -8.08 2.58 12.77
N ILE A 283 -8.99 2.68 11.81
CA ILE A 283 -10.39 2.24 11.94
C ILE A 283 -10.63 1.16 10.90
N ASN A 284 -10.61 -0.09 11.35
CA ASN A 284 -10.83 -1.24 10.48
C ASN A 284 -12.33 -1.57 10.40
N MET A 285 -12.83 -1.62 9.18
CA MET A 285 -14.25 -1.78 8.85
C MET A 285 -14.47 -2.79 7.73
N TYR A 286 -13.59 -3.78 7.56
CA TYR A 286 -13.72 -4.81 6.51
C TYR A 286 -15.08 -5.49 6.51
N ARG A 287 -15.67 -5.70 7.68
CA ARG A 287 -16.99 -6.33 7.83
C ARG A 287 -18.12 -5.52 7.19
N ALA A 288 -17.96 -4.23 6.99
CA ALA A 288 -18.95 -3.40 6.28
C ALA A 288 -19.03 -3.71 4.79
N ASN A 289 -18.04 -4.42 4.25
CA ASN A 289 -17.96 -4.82 2.84
C ASN A 289 -18.24 -3.64 1.88
N LEU A 290 -17.73 -2.47 2.22
CA LEU A 290 -17.78 -1.28 1.36
C LEU A 290 -16.82 -1.46 0.18
N GLN A 291 -17.22 -1.01 -1.00
CA GLN A 291 -16.30 -0.89 -2.12
C GLN A 291 -15.75 0.53 -2.20
N LEU A 292 -14.54 0.70 -2.73
CA LEU A 292 -13.93 2.03 -2.85
C LEU A 292 -14.78 3.01 -3.65
N LYS A 293 -15.59 2.54 -4.63
CA LYS A 293 -16.52 3.39 -5.38
C LYS A 293 -17.58 4.07 -4.51
N GLU A 294 -17.96 3.47 -3.36
CA GLU A 294 -18.90 4.06 -2.42
C GLU A 294 -18.28 5.25 -1.66
N LEU A 295 -16.94 5.32 -1.63
CA LEU A 295 -16.16 6.37 -0.98
C LEU A 295 -15.71 7.49 -1.93
N TYR A 296 -16.01 7.39 -3.24
CA TYR A 296 -15.49 8.31 -4.26
C TYR A 296 -15.60 9.79 -3.90
N ARG A 297 -16.81 10.22 -3.45
CA ARG A 297 -17.05 11.62 -3.09
C ARG A 297 -16.19 12.10 -1.93
N LEU A 298 -15.95 11.24 -0.94
CA LEU A 298 -15.10 11.55 0.21
C LEU A 298 -13.63 11.61 -0.20
N LEU A 299 -13.19 10.66 -1.01
CA LEU A 299 -11.81 10.59 -1.50
C LEU A 299 -11.48 11.75 -2.45
N SER A 300 -12.43 12.15 -3.31
CA SER A 300 -12.26 13.32 -4.18
C SER A 300 -12.11 14.61 -3.37
N LYS A 301 -12.92 14.83 -2.33
CA LYS A 301 -12.76 15.97 -1.42
C LYS A 301 -11.43 15.94 -0.68
N LEU A 302 -10.93 14.75 -0.32
CA LEU A 302 -9.62 14.61 0.31
C LEU A 302 -8.50 15.01 -0.63
N CYS A 303 -8.58 14.57 -1.90
CA CYS A 303 -7.60 14.94 -2.93
C CYS A 303 -7.62 16.45 -3.20
N GLU A 304 -8.80 17.06 -3.30
CA GLU A 304 -8.95 18.52 -3.43
C GLU A 304 -8.29 19.24 -2.25
N HIS A 305 -8.57 18.82 -1.02
CA HIS A 305 -7.99 19.42 0.19
C HIS A 305 -6.46 19.38 0.19
N TYR A 306 -5.86 18.26 -0.22
CA TYR A 306 -4.41 18.09 -0.28
C TYR A 306 -3.78 18.49 -1.62
N SER A 307 -4.53 19.17 -2.49
CA SER A 307 -4.03 19.62 -3.80
C SER A 307 -3.43 18.51 -4.66
N ILE A 308 -4.04 17.31 -4.61
CA ILE A 308 -3.65 16.20 -5.48
C ILE A 308 -4.26 16.40 -6.86
N PRO A 309 -3.47 16.33 -7.96
CA PRO A 309 -4.00 16.41 -9.32
C PRO A 309 -5.08 15.35 -9.57
N LEU A 310 -6.19 15.76 -10.17
CA LEU A 310 -7.34 14.88 -10.36
C LEU A 310 -7.05 13.70 -11.30
N ASP A 311 -6.20 13.90 -12.29
CA ASP A 311 -5.73 12.86 -13.21
C ASP A 311 -4.84 11.83 -12.50
N GLU A 312 -3.96 12.26 -11.60
CA GLU A 312 -3.16 11.37 -10.76
C GLU A 312 -4.06 10.48 -9.87
N PHE A 313 -5.03 11.09 -9.19
CA PHE A 313 -6.00 10.34 -8.40
C PHE A 313 -6.83 9.38 -9.25
N ARG A 314 -7.36 9.81 -10.39
CA ARG A 314 -8.14 8.96 -11.30
C ARG A 314 -7.33 7.79 -11.83
N ASN A 315 -6.09 8.00 -12.22
CA ASN A 315 -5.19 6.93 -12.69
C ASN A 315 -5.00 5.81 -11.65
N LEU A 316 -5.04 6.13 -10.36
CA LEU A 316 -5.06 5.15 -9.30
C LEU A 316 -6.46 4.56 -9.10
N TYR A 317 -7.46 5.42 -8.94
CA TYR A 317 -8.82 5.09 -8.52
C TYR A 317 -9.51 4.14 -9.49
N ASP A 318 -9.46 4.40 -10.79
CA ASP A 318 -10.11 3.58 -11.84
C ASP A 318 -9.63 2.12 -11.84
N ARG A 319 -8.44 1.87 -11.30
CA ARG A 319 -7.88 0.51 -11.16
C ARG A 319 -8.32 -0.21 -9.90
N VAL A 320 -8.85 0.52 -8.93
CA VAL A 320 -9.11 -0.04 -7.60
C VAL A 320 -10.55 0.20 -7.10
N GLU A 321 -11.38 0.95 -7.80
CA GLU A 321 -12.72 1.37 -7.36
C GLU A 321 -13.65 0.22 -6.96
N THR A 322 -13.49 -0.95 -7.60
CA THR A 322 -14.28 -2.16 -7.32
C THR A 322 -13.72 -2.99 -6.17
N LYS A 323 -12.56 -2.63 -5.63
CA LYS A 323 -11.95 -3.36 -4.52
C LYS A 323 -12.66 -3.04 -3.21
N THR A 324 -12.71 -4.04 -2.33
CA THR A 324 -13.27 -3.88 -0.99
C THR A 324 -12.40 -2.93 -0.18
N PHE A 325 -13.00 -1.90 0.38
CA PHE A 325 -12.40 -1.03 1.36
C PHE A 325 -12.18 -1.79 2.67
N GLY A 326 -11.03 -1.60 3.29
CA GLY A 326 -10.65 -2.28 4.52
C GLY A 326 -10.71 -1.38 5.74
N HIS A 327 -9.79 -0.44 5.77
CA HIS A 327 -9.69 0.48 6.89
C HIS A 327 -9.13 1.84 6.47
N VAL A 328 -9.40 2.85 7.29
CA VAL A 328 -8.81 4.18 7.18
C VAL A 328 -7.90 4.42 8.36
N SER A 329 -6.67 4.82 8.10
CA SER A 329 -5.72 5.28 9.11
C SER A 329 -5.38 6.74 8.86
N GLY A 330 -5.25 7.53 9.90
CA GLY A 330 -4.94 8.94 9.78
C GLY A 330 -4.39 9.54 11.05
N GLY A 331 -3.91 10.77 10.96
CA GLY A 331 -3.37 11.48 12.11
C GLY A 331 -2.29 12.47 11.73
N ILE A 332 -1.42 12.74 12.70
CA ILE A 332 -0.33 13.70 12.57
C ILE A 332 1.00 12.95 12.40
N SER A 333 1.73 13.27 11.34
CA SER A 333 3.04 12.70 11.04
C SER A 333 4.12 13.22 12.00
N ARG A 334 5.33 12.66 11.93
CA ARG A 334 6.51 13.16 12.68
C ARG A 334 6.85 14.61 12.35
N LYS A 335 6.50 15.07 11.14
CA LYS A 335 6.73 16.45 10.65
C LYS A 335 5.62 17.41 11.08
N GLY A 336 4.59 16.93 11.81
CA GLY A 336 3.45 17.75 12.24
C GLY A 336 2.37 17.93 11.17
N ALA A 337 2.52 17.35 10.00
CA ALA A 337 1.53 17.35 8.92
C ALA A 337 0.52 16.22 9.10
N ASP A 338 -0.72 16.47 8.77
CA ASP A 338 -1.79 15.49 8.75
C ASP A 338 -1.76 14.62 7.49
N PHE A 339 -2.40 13.46 7.57
CA PHE A 339 -2.51 12.52 6.46
C PHE A 339 -3.70 11.57 6.66
N LEU A 340 -4.19 11.00 5.57
CA LEU A 340 -5.02 9.79 5.61
C LEU A 340 -4.40 8.69 4.74
N THR A 341 -4.60 7.45 5.15
CA THR A 341 -4.23 6.24 4.39
C THR A 341 -5.47 5.38 4.25
N ILE A 342 -5.75 4.95 3.04
CA ILE A 342 -6.86 4.07 2.69
C ILE A 342 -6.30 2.70 2.37
N TYR A 343 -6.78 1.68 3.07
CA TYR A 343 -6.40 0.28 2.87
C TYR A 343 -7.53 -0.46 2.20
N TYR A 344 -7.19 -1.38 1.30
CA TYR A 344 -8.17 -2.05 0.46
C TYR A 344 -7.68 -3.38 -0.09
N GLY A 345 -8.65 -4.23 -0.48
CA GLY A 345 -8.43 -5.40 -1.30
C GLY A 345 -7.62 -6.48 -0.60
N VAL A 346 -7.96 -6.83 0.66
CA VAL A 346 -7.40 -8.05 1.25
C VAL A 346 -7.91 -9.25 0.46
N GLU A 347 -6.98 -9.91 -0.20
CA GLU A 347 -7.22 -11.12 -0.98
C GLU A 347 -6.26 -12.21 -0.49
N GLY A 348 -6.75 -13.46 -0.43
CA GLY A 348 -5.87 -14.62 -0.27
C GLY A 348 -4.97 -14.73 -1.51
N TYR A 349 -3.67 -14.68 -1.32
CA TYR A 349 -2.68 -14.75 -2.39
C TYR A 349 -1.76 -15.94 -2.17
N ARG A 350 -1.88 -16.96 -3.02
CA ARG A 350 -0.92 -18.06 -3.02
C ARG A 350 0.22 -17.69 -3.94
N ILE A 351 1.39 -17.48 -3.36
CA ILE A 351 2.61 -17.24 -4.12
C ILE A 351 3.09 -18.60 -4.64
N THR A 352 2.74 -18.95 -5.89
CA THR A 352 3.17 -20.21 -6.52
C THR A 352 4.65 -20.16 -6.86
N THR A 353 5.33 -21.27 -6.60
CA THR A 353 6.67 -21.52 -7.15
C THR A 353 6.48 -22.09 -8.54
N ASP A 354 6.67 -21.31 -9.57
CA ASP A 354 6.92 -21.84 -10.93
C ASP A 354 8.36 -22.27 -11.04
#